data_1c6d49ee1fd10f9ca68ab0f2244f5ea7
#
_entry.id   1c6d49ee1fd10f9ca68ab0f2244f5ea7
#
_cell.length_a   1.000
_cell.length_b   1.000
_cell.length_c   1.000
_cell.angle_alpha   90.00
_cell.angle_beta   90.00
_cell.angle_gamma   90.00
#
_symmetry.space_group_name_H-M   'P 1'
#
loop_
_entity.id
_entity.type
_entity.pdbx_description
1 polymer ?
#
loop_
_entity_poly.entity_id
_entity_poly.type
_entity_poly.pdbx_seq_one_letter_code
_entity_poly.pdbx_strand_id
1 'polypeptide(L)'
;LDSSLWAEVQHNPVAMLNRVNQQRLETLAQDGGFVAELDRVATNLQTYLDSEGCPFLGGRSPGDFRIAYFSAEYGLSDCLPIYSGGLGMLSGDHLKSASDLNLPLVGVGLAYGRGYFIQYLNSDGWQQEEYRSNDFWNMPAQWVTDDQGKEITISVDIENQTLVAKILRVNVGRIPLYLLDANLDQNPPELRAITHELYGGDRQMRIRQEILLG
;
A
#
# COMPACT_ATOMS: atom_id res chain seq x y z
N LEU A 1 -6.38 22.77 0.57
CA LEU A 1 -5.72 22.98 -0.72
C LEU A 1 -6.75 23.14 -1.85
N ASP A 2 -7.26 22.04 -2.38
CA ASP A 2 -8.25 21.99 -3.45
C ASP A 2 -9.11 20.72 -3.25
N SER A 3 -10.35 20.90 -2.78
CA SER A 3 -11.24 19.78 -2.46
C SER A 3 -11.72 19.01 -3.68
N SER A 4 -11.87 19.70 -4.81
CA SER A 4 -12.30 19.07 -6.07
C SER A 4 -11.20 18.17 -6.64
N LEU A 5 -9.98 18.68 -6.67
CA LEU A 5 -8.81 17.91 -7.09
C LEU A 5 -8.56 16.72 -6.13
N TRP A 6 -8.74 16.91 -4.82
CA TRP A 6 -8.60 15.84 -3.83
C TRP A 6 -9.54 14.66 -4.08
N ALA A 7 -10.80 14.95 -4.41
CA ALA A 7 -11.77 13.92 -4.79
C ALA A 7 -11.44 13.28 -6.15
N GLU A 8 -11.02 14.09 -7.15
CA GLU A 8 -10.64 13.60 -8.48
C GLU A 8 -9.47 12.62 -8.46
N VAL A 9 -8.46 12.89 -7.62
CA VAL A 9 -7.29 12.00 -7.46
C VAL A 9 -7.54 10.85 -6.47
N GLN A 10 -8.79 10.59 -6.10
CA GLN A 10 -9.16 9.50 -5.18
C GLN A 10 -8.39 9.58 -3.85
N HIS A 11 -8.26 10.78 -3.29
CA HIS A 11 -7.56 11.06 -2.03
C HIS A 11 -6.07 10.65 -2.04
N ASN A 12 -5.45 10.65 -3.21
CA ASN A 12 -4.04 10.34 -3.38
C ASN A 12 -3.17 11.60 -3.15
N PRO A 13 -2.39 11.67 -2.06
CA PRO A 13 -1.61 12.86 -1.74
C PRO A 13 -0.49 13.13 -2.74
N VAL A 14 0.12 12.07 -3.30
CA VAL A 14 1.19 12.21 -4.31
C VAL A 14 0.63 12.80 -5.60
N ALA A 15 -0.46 12.21 -6.12
CA ALA A 15 -1.13 12.72 -7.31
C ALA A 15 -1.68 14.14 -7.10
N MET A 16 -2.18 14.45 -5.89
CA MET A 16 -2.63 15.79 -5.52
C MET A 16 -1.50 16.81 -5.63
N LEU A 17 -0.35 16.53 -5.01
CA LEU A 17 0.79 17.45 -5.00
C LEU A 17 1.41 17.65 -6.40
N ASN A 18 1.37 16.61 -7.24
CA ASN A 18 1.86 16.69 -8.62
C ASN A 18 0.93 17.51 -9.54
N ARG A 19 -0.34 17.70 -9.17
CA ARG A 19 -1.36 18.33 -10.01
C ARG A 19 -1.90 19.66 -9.49
N VAL A 20 -1.70 19.96 -8.20
CA VAL A 20 -2.17 21.21 -7.60
C VAL A 20 -1.49 22.42 -8.27
N ASN A 21 -2.26 23.48 -8.49
CA ASN A 21 -1.75 24.71 -9.11
C ASN A 21 -0.69 25.37 -8.20
N GLN A 22 0.49 25.67 -8.76
CA GLN A 22 1.60 26.29 -8.06
C GLN A 22 1.21 27.63 -7.42
N GLN A 23 0.47 28.48 -8.13
CA GLN A 23 0.00 29.76 -7.61
C GLN A 23 -0.91 29.59 -6.39
N ARG A 24 -1.71 28.50 -6.36
CA ARG A 24 -2.53 28.16 -5.19
C ARG A 24 -1.67 27.86 -3.97
N LEU A 25 -0.59 27.08 -4.14
CA LEU A 25 0.37 26.78 -3.08
C LEU A 25 1.04 28.05 -2.56
N GLU A 26 1.49 28.94 -3.45
CA GLU A 26 2.12 30.21 -3.09
C GLU A 26 1.17 31.14 -2.32
N THR A 27 -0.09 31.18 -2.72
CA THR A 27 -1.13 31.94 -2.00
C THR A 27 -1.35 31.39 -0.60
N LEU A 28 -1.44 30.08 -0.44
CA LEU A 28 -1.65 29.42 0.85
C LEU A 28 -0.43 29.52 1.77
N ALA A 29 0.78 29.54 1.21
CA ALA A 29 2.00 29.74 1.97
C ALA A 29 2.09 31.14 2.63
N GLN A 30 1.32 32.11 2.13
CA GLN A 30 1.21 33.44 2.70
C GLN A 30 -0.02 33.60 3.63
N ASP A 31 -0.91 32.60 3.66
CA ASP A 31 -2.05 32.58 4.58
C ASP A 31 -1.60 32.04 5.96
N GLY A 32 -1.45 32.96 6.92
CA GLY A 32 -1.01 32.60 8.28
C GLY A 32 -1.96 31.60 8.98
N GLY A 33 -3.26 31.63 8.68
CA GLY A 33 -4.23 30.65 9.21
C GLY A 33 -4.00 29.26 8.66
N PHE A 34 -3.78 29.16 7.35
CA PHE A 34 -3.47 27.88 6.70
C PHE A 34 -2.13 27.30 7.18
N VAL A 35 -1.08 28.13 7.27
CA VAL A 35 0.24 27.68 7.73
C VAL A 35 0.18 27.20 9.19
N ALA A 36 -0.49 27.93 10.09
CA ALA A 36 -0.64 27.52 11.48
C ALA A 36 -1.38 26.17 11.62
N GLU A 37 -2.42 25.94 10.80
CA GLU A 37 -3.14 24.66 10.79
C GLU A 37 -2.27 23.52 10.22
N LEU A 38 -1.50 23.78 9.17
CA LEU A 38 -0.55 22.83 8.61
C LEU A 38 0.49 22.42 9.65
N ASP A 39 1.09 23.39 10.36
CA ASP A 39 2.07 23.15 11.41
C ASP A 39 1.47 22.34 12.57
N ARG A 40 0.24 22.65 12.96
CA ARG A 40 -0.48 21.90 13.98
C ARG A 40 -0.68 20.42 13.58
N VAL A 41 -1.13 20.19 12.36
CA VAL A 41 -1.36 18.82 11.84
C VAL A 41 -0.03 18.07 11.71
N ALA A 42 1.01 18.70 11.18
CA ALA A 42 2.35 18.12 11.05
C ALA A 42 2.94 17.75 12.42
N THR A 43 2.83 18.64 13.40
CA THR A 43 3.29 18.39 14.77
C THR A 43 2.53 17.23 15.43
N ASN A 44 1.22 17.17 15.26
CA ASN A 44 0.41 16.06 15.78
C ASN A 44 0.81 14.73 15.16
N LEU A 45 1.02 14.70 13.84
CA LEU A 45 1.49 13.49 13.14
C LEU A 45 2.88 13.06 13.64
N GLN A 46 3.81 14.01 13.76
CA GLN A 46 5.15 13.73 14.27
C GLN A 46 5.10 13.19 15.69
N THR A 47 4.33 13.82 16.58
CA THR A 47 4.12 13.34 17.96
C THR A 47 3.54 11.93 17.99
N TYR A 48 2.59 11.65 17.10
CA TYR A 48 2.04 10.31 16.95
C TYR A 48 3.11 9.31 16.52
N LEU A 49 3.90 9.62 15.50
CA LEU A 49 4.94 8.72 14.96
C LEU A 49 6.08 8.47 15.96
N ASP A 50 6.47 9.48 16.74
CA ASP A 50 7.59 9.44 17.69
C ASP A 50 7.19 8.88 19.07
N SER A 51 5.90 8.67 19.33
CA SER A 51 5.48 8.15 20.62
C SER A 51 6.03 6.73 20.82
N GLU A 52 6.71 6.53 21.96
CA GLU A 52 7.33 5.27 22.32
C GLU A 52 6.44 4.45 23.25
N GLY A 53 6.76 3.15 23.32
CA GLY A 53 6.14 2.20 24.24
C GLY A 53 4.90 1.52 23.66
N CYS A 54 4.70 0.29 24.11
CA CYS A 54 3.51 -0.51 23.84
C CYS A 54 3.07 -1.15 25.17
N PRO A 55 1.96 -0.69 25.75
CA PRO A 55 1.52 -1.19 27.07
C PRO A 55 1.09 -2.66 27.05
N PHE A 56 0.86 -3.24 25.87
CA PHE A 56 0.34 -4.61 25.71
C PHE A 56 1.43 -5.69 25.64
N LEU A 57 2.70 -5.34 25.67
CA LEU A 57 3.80 -6.32 25.49
C LEU A 57 4.20 -7.07 26.77
N GLY A 58 3.50 -6.86 27.89
CA GLY A 58 3.75 -7.61 29.14
C GLY A 58 5.19 -7.49 29.65
N GLY A 59 5.81 -6.33 29.48
CA GLY A 59 7.20 -6.05 29.90
C GLY A 59 8.27 -6.43 28.88
N ARG A 60 7.91 -6.93 27.69
CA ARG A 60 8.86 -7.14 26.57
C ARG A 60 9.10 -5.83 25.84
N SER A 61 10.32 -5.65 25.34
CA SER A 61 10.64 -4.48 24.49
C SER A 61 10.18 -4.72 23.04
N PRO A 62 9.68 -3.71 22.34
CA PRO A 62 9.34 -3.82 20.91
C PRO A 62 10.52 -4.24 20.02
N GLY A 63 11.77 -4.09 20.51
CA GLY A 63 12.99 -4.51 19.81
C GLY A 63 13.30 -6.01 19.91
N ASP A 64 12.69 -6.73 20.87
CA ASP A 64 13.03 -8.13 21.16
C ASP A 64 12.40 -9.12 20.16
N PHE A 65 11.32 -8.71 19.47
CA PHE A 65 10.61 -9.55 18.49
C PHE A 65 9.84 -8.69 17.50
N ARG A 66 9.44 -9.31 16.40
CA ARG A 66 8.53 -8.73 15.42
C ARG A 66 7.42 -9.71 15.08
N ILE A 67 6.25 -9.17 14.78
CA ILE A 67 5.07 -9.92 14.32
C ILE A 67 4.92 -9.62 12.84
N ALA A 68 4.91 -10.63 11.98
CA ALA A 68 4.55 -10.50 10.59
C ALA A 68 3.09 -10.92 10.40
N TYR A 69 2.29 -10.04 9.80
CA TYR A 69 0.90 -10.29 9.44
C TYR A 69 0.78 -10.39 7.93
N PHE A 70 0.46 -11.58 7.45
CA PHE A 70 0.32 -11.89 6.03
C PHE A 70 -1.15 -11.82 5.63
N SER A 71 -1.45 -11.10 4.54
CA SER A 71 -2.77 -11.06 3.95
C SER A 71 -2.69 -10.84 2.45
N ALA A 72 -3.59 -11.49 1.70
CA ALA A 72 -3.73 -11.29 0.27
C ALA A 72 -4.31 -9.92 -0.09
N GLU A 73 -4.97 -9.24 0.86
CA GLU A 73 -5.66 -7.97 0.66
C GLU A 73 -5.40 -7.00 1.81
N TYR A 74 -5.32 -5.68 1.48
CA TYR A 74 -5.28 -4.60 2.47
C TYR A 74 -6.14 -3.43 2.02
N GLY A 75 -7.29 -3.22 2.66
CA GLY A 75 -8.19 -2.08 2.44
C GLY A 75 -7.77 -0.89 3.29
N LEU A 76 -6.86 -0.07 2.78
CA LEU A 76 -6.27 1.06 3.51
C LEU A 76 -6.84 2.41 3.06
N SER A 77 -6.89 2.62 1.75
CA SER A 77 -7.30 3.87 1.12
C SER A 77 -7.72 3.60 -0.33
N ASP A 78 -8.61 4.45 -0.86
CA ASP A 78 -9.08 4.38 -2.25
C ASP A 78 -7.93 4.54 -3.27
N CYS A 79 -6.89 5.27 -2.90
CA CYS A 79 -5.71 5.46 -3.76
C CYS A 79 -4.78 4.25 -3.81
N LEU A 80 -5.01 3.20 -3.01
CA LEU A 80 -4.25 1.96 -3.02
C LEU A 80 -5.21 0.77 -3.17
N PRO A 81 -5.70 0.49 -4.39
CA PRO A 81 -6.76 -0.49 -4.63
C PRO A 81 -6.21 -1.94 -4.68
N ILE A 82 -5.73 -2.44 -3.56
CA ILE A 82 -5.20 -3.79 -3.37
C ILE A 82 -6.12 -4.65 -2.48
N TYR A 83 -7.41 -4.40 -2.53
CA TYR A 83 -8.44 -5.14 -1.80
C TYR A 83 -9.73 -5.26 -2.62
N SER A 84 -10.57 -6.21 -2.28
CA SER A 84 -11.90 -6.37 -2.89
C SER A 84 -13.04 -6.38 -1.90
N GLY A 85 -12.85 -6.91 -0.70
CA GLY A 85 -13.94 -7.15 0.24
C GLY A 85 -13.55 -7.12 1.71
N GLY A 86 -14.28 -7.88 2.52
CA GLY A 86 -14.17 -7.88 3.97
C GLY A 86 -12.82 -8.30 4.53
N LEU A 87 -12.10 -9.20 3.84
CA LEU A 87 -10.74 -9.60 4.22
C LEU A 87 -9.80 -8.38 4.19
N GLY A 88 -9.85 -7.60 3.12
CA GLY A 88 -9.02 -6.40 2.97
C GLY A 88 -9.37 -5.35 4.01
N MET A 89 -10.65 -5.13 4.30
CA MET A 89 -11.09 -4.20 5.34
C MET A 89 -10.58 -4.62 6.72
N LEU A 90 -10.70 -5.90 7.07
CA LEU A 90 -10.16 -6.43 8.33
C LEU A 90 -8.65 -6.22 8.41
N SER A 91 -7.91 -6.56 7.36
CA SER A 91 -6.45 -6.42 7.33
C SER A 91 -6.00 -4.96 7.44
N GLY A 92 -6.68 -4.05 6.75
CA GLY A 92 -6.42 -2.61 6.81
C GLY A 92 -6.67 -2.04 8.21
N ASP A 93 -7.81 -2.36 8.82
CA ASP A 93 -8.17 -1.93 10.17
C ASP A 93 -7.21 -2.53 11.22
N HIS A 94 -6.78 -3.78 11.02
CA HIS A 94 -5.80 -4.42 11.88
C HIS A 94 -4.46 -3.68 11.88
N LEU A 95 -3.93 -3.28 10.72
CA LEU A 95 -2.70 -2.49 10.64
C LEU A 95 -2.85 -1.11 11.28
N LYS A 96 -3.99 -0.42 11.05
CA LYS A 96 -4.28 0.89 11.66
C LYS A 96 -4.33 0.78 13.19
N SER A 97 -5.05 -0.21 13.71
CA SER A 97 -5.13 -0.47 15.15
C SER A 97 -3.79 -0.87 15.76
N ALA A 98 -3.01 -1.70 15.05
CA ALA A 98 -1.65 -2.05 15.48
C ALA A 98 -0.74 -0.82 15.54
N SER A 99 -0.90 0.11 14.59
CA SER A 99 -0.19 1.40 14.60
C SER A 99 -0.55 2.24 15.81
N ASP A 100 -1.85 2.36 16.13
CA ASP A 100 -2.32 3.13 17.29
C ASP A 100 -1.81 2.55 18.61
N LEU A 101 -1.71 1.23 18.70
CA LEU A 101 -1.19 0.51 19.85
C LEU A 101 0.35 0.40 19.88
N ASN A 102 1.03 0.94 18.88
CA ASN A 102 2.49 0.87 18.72
C ASN A 102 3.04 -0.57 18.83
N LEU A 103 2.36 -1.52 18.18
CA LEU A 103 2.79 -2.92 18.18
C LEU A 103 4.02 -3.11 17.26
N PRO A 104 4.97 -4.00 17.60
CA PRO A 104 6.10 -4.34 16.74
C PRO A 104 5.67 -5.26 15.58
N LEU A 105 4.74 -4.78 14.76
CA LEU A 105 4.10 -5.51 13.68
C LEU A 105 4.55 -4.99 12.31
N VAL A 106 4.63 -5.88 11.34
CA VAL A 106 4.77 -5.55 9.93
C VAL A 106 3.68 -6.27 9.13
N GLY A 107 3.13 -5.61 8.12
CA GLY A 107 2.25 -6.25 7.15
C GLY A 107 3.05 -6.81 5.98
N VAL A 108 2.61 -7.93 5.41
CA VAL A 108 3.15 -8.51 4.17
C VAL A 108 2.00 -8.85 3.24
N GLY A 109 2.09 -8.40 1.99
CA GLY A 109 1.06 -8.60 0.96
C GLY A 109 1.65 -8.65 -0.44
N LEU A 110 0.79 -8.56 -1.45
CA LEU A 110 1.17 -8.58 -2.86
C LEU A 110 0.88 -7.23 -3.53
N ALA A 111 1.83 -6.75 -4.33
CA ALA A 111 1.69 -5.54 -5.12
C ALA A 111 0.98 -5.88 -6.44
N TYR A 112 -0.34 -5.93 -6.42
CA TYR A 112 -1.11 -6.25 -7.62
C TYR A 112 -1.02 -5.13 -8.65
N GLY A 113 -0.59 -5.47 -9.86
CA GLY A 113 -0.56 -4.54 -11.00
C GLY A 113 -1.94 -4.08 -11.43
N ARG A 114 -2.99 -4.86 -11.13
CA ARG A 114 -4.40 -4.50 -11.27
C ARG A 114 -5.15 -4.86 -10.00
N GLY A 115 -5.95 -3.92 -9.51
CA GLY A 115 -6.87 -4.14 -8.40
C GLY A 115 -8.08 -4.99 -8.80
N TYR A 116 -9.03 -5.13 -7.87
CA TYR A 116 -10.31 -5.75 -8.17
C TYR A 116 -11.10 -4.89 -9.17
N PHE A 117 -11.94 -5.51 -10.00
CA PHE A 117 -12.67 -4.81 -11.05
C PHE A 117 -13.67 -3.78 -10.50
N ILE A 118 -13.84 -2.69 -11.25
CA ILE A 118 -14.90 -1.72 -11.03
C ILE A 118 -16.07 -2.13 -11.89
N GLN A 119 -17.23 -2.22 -11.28
CA GLN A 119 -18.48 -2.62 -11.91
C GLN A 119 -19.29 -1.40 -12.34
N TYR A 120 -19.77 -1.39 -13.56
CA TYR A 120 -20.74 -0.41 -14.03
C TYR A 120 -21.78 -1.05 -14.95
N LEU A 121 -22.90 -0.34 -15.17
CA LEU A 121 -23.93 -0.79 -16.09
C LEU A 121 -23.79 -0.02 -17.42
N ASN A 122 -23.86 -0.74 -18.53
CA ASN A 122 -23.96 -0.10 -19.85
C ASN A 122 -25.38 0.47 -20.11
N SER A 123 -25.59 1.10 -21.27
CA SER A 123 -26.89 1.68 -21.67
C SER A 123 -28.04 0.67 -21.70
N ASP A 124 -27.75 -0.60 -21.88
CA ASP A 124 -28.74 -1.69 -21.97
C ASP A 124 -28.98 -2.37 -20.59
N GLY A 125 -28.35 -1.86 -19.54
CA GLY A 125 -28.47 -2.38 -18.18
C GLY A 125 -27.61 -3.63 -17.89
N TRP A 126 -26.68 -4.00 -18.78
CA TRP A 126 -25.77 -5.11 -18.55
C TRP A 126 -24.53 -4.67 -17.77
N GLN A 127 -24.13 -5.50 -16.82
CA GLN A 127 -22.90 -5.32 -16.08
C GLN A 127 -21.68 -5.34 -17.00
N GLN A 128 -20.80 -4.39 -16.76
CA GLN A 128 -19.47 -4.29 -17.37
C GLN A 128 -18.42 -4.23 -16.28
N GLU A 129 -17.19 -4.58 -16.62
CA GLU A 129 -16.04 -4.63 -15.73
C GLU A 129 -14.91 -3.76 -16.28
N GLU A 130 -14.29 -2.97 -15.41
CA GLU A 130 -13.11 -2.20 -15.72
C GLU A 130 -12.00 -2.59 -14.75
N TYR A 131 -10.85 -3.02 -15.28
CA TYR A 131 -9.66 -3.34 -14.51
C TYR A 131 -8.66 -2.21 -14.63
N ARG A 132 -8.50 -1.42 -13.58
CA ARG A 132 -7.55 -0.31 -13.55
C ARG A 132 -6.16 -0.77 -13.16
N SER A 133 -5.16 -0.30 -13.89
CA SER A 133 -3.76 -0.54 -13.56
C SER A 133 -3.33 0.32 -12.39
N ASN A 134 -2.58 -0.26 -11.46
CA ASN A 134 -1.99 0.42 -10.33
C ASN A 134 -0.66 1.05 -10.74
N ASP A 135 -0.58 2.38 -10.64
CA ASP A 135 0.65 3.14 -10.84
C ASP A 135 1.31 3.44 -9.50
N PHE A 136 2.11 2.50 -9.00
CA PHE A 136 2.79 2.60 -7.71
C PHE A 136 3.76 3.78 -7.61
N TRP A 137 4.21 4.36 -8.74
CA TRP A 137 5.07 5.55 -8.74
C TRP A 137 4.33 6.82 -8.34
N ASN A 138 3.04 6.86 -8.61
CA ASN A 138 2.14 7.95 -8.25
C ASN A 138 1.28 7.65 -7.02
N MET A 139 1.62 6.64 -6.23
CA MET A 139 0.96 6.27 -4.98
C MET A 139 1.85 6.59 -3.77
N PRO A 140 1.29 6.71 -2.55
CA PRO A 140 2.07 6.90 -1.32
C PRO A 140 2.81 5.63 -0.91
N ALA A 141 3.69 5.16 -1.77
CA ALA A 141 4.46 3.94 -1.65
C ALA A 141 5.90 4.17 -2.16
N GLN A 142 6.85 3.39 -1.68
CA GLN A 142 8.27 3.51 -2.03
C GLN A 142 8.89 2.13 -2.25
N TRP A 143 9.68 1.99 -3.32
CA TRP A 143 10.50 0.79 -3.50
C TRP A 143 11.56 0.72 -2.41
N VAL A 144 11.71 -0.46 -1.81
CA VAL A 144 12.74 -0.69 -0.79
C VAL A 144 14.09 -0.84 -1.46
N THR A 145 15.05 -0.02 -1.04
CA THR A 145 16.42 0.00 -1.57
C THR A 145 17.43 -0.21 -0.45
N ASP A 146 18.61 -0.67 -0.83
CA ASP A 146 19.77 -0.69 0.04
C ASP A 146 20.41 0.72 0.18
N ASP A 147 21.49 0.82 0.96
CA ASP A 147 22.20 2.08 1.21
C ASP A 147 22.85 2.66 -0.06
N GLN A 148 22.95 1.89 -1.14
CA GLN A 148 23.46 2.31 -2.44
C GLN A 148 22.34 2.70 -3.42
N GLY A 149 21.09 2.62 -3.00
CA GLY A 149 19.92 2.92 -3.82
C GLY A 149 19.51 1.78 -4.76
N LYS A 150 20.05 0.58 -4.60
CA LYS A 150 19.66 -0.59 -5.39
C LYS A 150 18.43 -1.24 -4.76
N GLU A 151 17.45 -1.59 -5.61
CA GLU A 151 16.23 -2.27 -5.17
C GLU A 151 16.55 -3.60 -4.47
N ILE A 152 15.96 -3.80 -3.28
CA ILE A 152 16.06 -5.06 -2.55
C ILE A 152 15.05 -6.04 -3.13
N THR A 153 15.51 -7.26 -3.35
CA THR A 153 14.68 -8.36 -3.85
C THR A 153 14.72 -9.56 -2.92
N ILE A 154 13.66 -10.36 -2.96
CA ILE A 154 13.59 -11.69 -2.37
C ILE A 154 13.46 -12.74 -3.46
N SER A 155 13.77 -13.98 -3.14
CA SER A 155 13.62 -15.11 -4.05
C SER A 155 12.82 -16.21 -3.38
N VAL A 156 11.86 -16.77 -4.12
CA VAL A 156 11.00 -17.87 -3.67
C VAL A 156 11.01 -18.97 -4.74
N ASP A 157 11.21 -20.21 -4.32
CA ASP A 157 11.15 -21.33 -5.24
C ASP A 157 9.69 -21.80 -5.40
N ILE A 158 9.20 -21.71 -6.62
CA ILE A 158 7.86 -22.15 -7.01
C ILE A 158 8.00 -23.28 -8.03
N GLU A 159 7.58 -24.48 -7.64
CA GLU A 159 7.76 -25.70 -8.43
C GLU A 159 9.26 -25.94 -8.70
N ASN A 160 9.73 -25.82 -9.95
CA ASN A 160 11.13 -26.01 -10.33
C ASN A 160 11.78 -24.69 -10.83
N GLN A 161 11.21 -23.55 -10.46
CA GLN A 161 11.65 -22.24 -10.92
C GLN A 161 11.84 -21.30 -9.72
N THR A 162 12.84 -20.44 -9.79
CA THR A 162 13.04 -19.40 -8.79
C THR A 162 12.34 -18.13 -9.26
N LEU A 163 11.34 -17.66 -8.49
CA LEU A 163 10.72 -16.37 -8.65
C LEU A 163 11.51 -15.32 -7.84
N VAL A 164 11.74 -14.17 -8.46
CA VAL A 164 12.30 -13.00 -7.77
C VAL A 164 11.24 -11.93 -7.66
N ALA A 165 11.07 -11.37 -6.47
CA ALA A 165 10.17 -10.25 -6.24
C ALA A 165 10.91 -9.06 -5.63
N LYS A 166 10.58 -7.85 -6.08
CA LYS A 166 10.98 -6.60 -5.43
C LYS A 166 9.94 -6.20 -4.39
N ILE A 167 10.31 -5.30 -3.50
CA ILE A 167 9.53 -4.96 -2.33
C ILE A 167 9.09 -3.50 -2.42
N LEU A 168 7.79 -3.27 -2.37
CA LEU A 168 7.20 -1.95 -2.23
C LEU A 168 6.79 -1.76 -0.76
N ARG A 169 7.12 -0.62 -0.17
CA ARG A 169 6.75 -0.25 1.21
C ARG A 169 5.67 0.82 1.21
N VAL A 170 4.64 0.59 2.00
CA VAL A 170 3.59 1.56 2.36
C VAL A 170 3.64 1.78 3.87
N ASN A 171 3.60 3.02 4.33
CA ASN A 171 3.56 3.32 5.75
C ASN A 171 2.10 3.47 6.22
N VAL A 172 1.65 2.59 7.11
CA VAL A 172 0.34 2.66 7.76
C VAL A 172 0.56 3.18 9.18
N GLY A 173 0.70 4.52 9.30
CA GLY A 173 1.20 5.14 10.51
C GLY A 173 2.61 4.63 10.83
N ARG A 174 2.77 3.95 11.98
CA ARG A 174 4.04 3.32 12.43
C ARG A 174 4.30 1.95 11.82
N ILE A 175 3.28 1.32 11.25
CA ILE A 175 3.37 -0.05 10.73
C ILE A 175 3.81 -0.03 9.28
N PRO A 176 4.96 -0.61 8.92
CA PRO A 176 5.30 -0.83 7.53
C PRO A 176 4.49 -1.99 6.95
N LEU A 177 3.88 -1.75 5.80
CA LEU A 177 3.32 -2.79 4.93
C LEU A 177 4.28 -3.01 3.77
N TYR A 178 4.76 -4.23 3.61
CA TYR A 178 5.61 -4.66 2.51
C TYR A 178 4.78 -5.43 1.49
N LEU A 179 4.80 -4.97 0.25
CA LEU A 179 4.08 -5.58 -0.86
C LEU A 179 5.09 -6.16 -1.86
N LEU A 180 4.93 -7.43 -2.19
CA LEU A 180 5.82 -8.16 -3.09
C LEU A 180 5.35 -8.01 -4.53
N ASP A 181 6.25 -7.60 -5.43
CA ASP A 181 6.00 -7.46 -6.87
C ASP A 181 6.87 -8.42 -7.67
N ALA A 182 6.25 -9.41 -8.29
CA ALA A 182 6.91 -10.39 -9.15
C ALA A 182 7.07 -9.92 -10.61
N ASN A 183 6.55 -8.75 -10.98
CA ASN A 183 6.58 -8.26 -12.35
C ASN A 183 7.97 -7.70 -12.72
N LEU A 184 8.97 -8.56 -12.76
CA LEU A 184 10.36 -8.28 -13.14
C LEU A 184 10.72 -8.99 -14.45
N ASP A 185 11.50 -8.34 -15.31
CA ASP A 185 11.90 -8.90 -16.61
C ASP A 185 12.72 -10.18 -16.52
N GLN A 186 13.41 -10.39 -15.40
CA GLN A 186 14.16 -11.59 -15.12
C GLN A 186 13.29 -12.82 -14.80
N ASN A 187 12.03 -12.63 -14.46
CA ASN A 187 11.08 -13.72 -14.24
C ASN A 187 10.47 -14.18 -15.56
N PRO A 188 10.22 -15.48 -15.75
CA PRO A 188 9.38 -15.98 -16.82
C PRO A 188 7.97 -15.36 -16.80
N PRO A 189 7.29 -15.24 -17.95
CA PRO A 189 5.98 -14.60 -18.04
C PRO A 189 4.91 -15.16 -17.06
N GLU A 190 4.92 -16.49 -16.87
CA GLU A 190 4.00 -17.16 -15.94
C GLU A 190 4.24 -16.84 -14.48
N LEU A 191 5.47 -16.54 -14.07
CA LEU A 191 5.82 -16.10 -12.73
C LEU A 191 5.57 -14.61 -12.55
N ARG A 192 5.81 -13.79 -13.58
CA ARG A 192 5.46 -12.35 -13.58
C ARG A 192 3.97 -12.13 -13.37
N ALA A 193 3.14 -13.03 -13.90
CA ALA A 193 1.69 -12.93 -13.81
C ALA A 193 1.14 -13.13 -12.38
N ILE A 194 1.93 -13.64 -11.44
CA ILE A 194 1.48 -13.96 -10.07
C ILE A 194 0.98 -12.70 -9.35
N THR A 195 1.62 -11.55 -9.54
CA THR A 195 1.19 -10.27 -8.96
C THR A 195 0.45 -9.38 -9.96
N HIS A 196 -0.05 -9.93 -11.07
CA HIS A 196 -0.71 -9.13 -12.09
C HIS A 196 -2.08 -8.63 -11.65
N GLU A 197 -2.89 -9.50 -11.00
CA GLU A 197 -4.28 -9.17 -10.69
C GLU A 197 -4.75 -9.82 -9.39
N LEU A 198 -5.46 -9.03 -8.58
CA LEU A 198 -6.09 -9.52 -7.36
C LEU A 198 -7.22 -10.51 -7.69
N TYR A 199 -7.08 -11.74 -7.21
CA TYR A 199 -7.98 -12.86 -7.48
C TYR A 199 -8.12 -13.24 -8.96
N GLY A 200 -7.22 -12.79 -9.81
CA GLY A 200 -7.15 -13.18 -11.22
C GLY A 200 -6.68 -14.61 -11.41
N GLY A 201 -6.91 -15.12 -12.63
CA GLY A 201 -6.45 -16.42 -13.04
C GLY A 201 -7.26 -17.59 -12.47
N ASP A 202 -6.67 -18.77 -12.59
CA ASP A 202 -7.25 -20.03 -12.16
C ASP A 202 -6.81 -20.41 -10.72
N ARG A 203 -7.21 -21.61 -10.29
CA ARG A 203 -6.86 -22.14 -8.96
C ARG A 203 -5.34 -22.29 -8.77
N GLN A 204 -4.60 -22.62 -9.82
CA GLN A 204 -3.15 -22.78 -9.76
C GLN A 204 -2.47 -21.43 -9.54
N MET A 205 -2.92 -20.37 -10.22
CA MET A 205 -2.43 -19.02 -10.02
C MET A 205 -2.64 -18.56 -8.57
N ARG A 206 -3.80 -18.84 -7.98
CA ARG A 206 -4.07 -18.51 -6.57
C ARG A 206 -3.15 -19.22 -5.60
N ILE A 207 -2.88 -20.50 -5.82
CA ILE A 207 -1.91 -21.25 -4.99
C ILE A 207 -0.50 -20.64 -5.11
N ARG A 208 -0.09 -20.21 -6.31
CA ARG A 208 1.20 -19.54 -6.51
C ARG A 208 1.27 -18.18 -5.81
N GLN A 209 0.16 -17.43 -5.77
CA GLN A 209 0.05 -16.20 -4.98
C GLN A 209 0.24 -16.47 -3.47
N GLU A 210 -0.40 -17.51 -2.94
CA GLU A 210 -0.26 -17.94 -1.54
C GLU A 210 1.19 -18.37 -1.22
N ILE A 211 1.85 -19.10 -2.12
CA ILE A 211 3.25 -19.53 -1.95
C ILE A 211 4.20 -18.33 -1.95
N LEU A 212 3.95 -17.33 -2.82
CA LEU A 212 4.76 -16.10 -2.82
C LEU A 212 4.55 -15.29 -1.55
N LEU A 213 3.31 -15.28 -1.04
CA LEU A 213 2.94 -14.48 0.13
C LEU A 213 3.53 -15.04 1.43
N GLY A 214 3.54 -16.36 1.64
CA GLY A 214 3.90 -17.04 2.89
C GLY A 214 4.94 -18.12 2.78
#